data_388815765601bd07f34f866f921c02d7
#
_entry.id   388815765601bd07f34f866f921c02d7
#
_cell.length_a   1.000
_cell.length_b   1.000
_cell.length_c   1.000
_cell.angle_alpha   90.00
_cell.angle_beta   90.00
_cell.angle_gamma   90.00
#
_symmetry.space_group_name_H-M   'P 1'
#
loop_
_entity.id
_entity.type
_entity.pdbx_description
1 polymer ?
#
loop_
_entity_poly.entity_id
_entity_poly.type
_entity_poly.pdbx_seq_one_letter_code
_entity_poly.pdbx_strand_id
1 'polypeptide(L)'
;MSTTAIGQPNSVAIGFFILFILITLAITYWAARRTRTTEHFYAAGRTISPGQNGLALAGDYMSAASFLGIAGLVSTTGFDGLIYSTGWLVGWPVVLFLIAEPLRNLGKYTFADVVALRLKQTPVRIAAAIGTLATVILYLIAQMVGAGGLIKLMFGLSYETAIVIVGVAMIGYVLFGGMLATTWVQIVKAVLLLGGALLLAVLVMLRFHFNPAALFAAAAAKYGAGVLNPGKLVSNPLDAISLGMALMFGTAGLPHILMRFYTVPDARAARKSVFYATGLIGFFYLLTFILGFGAMVFVGPDAIKAVDKGGNMAAPLLAEFLGGTPFLGFIAAVAFATILAVVAGLTLSGAAALSHDLWVNAMHRGEADSGDELRVARVATVILGVIAVVLGITFKGQNVAYMVSLAFAIAASGNFPALLLSIFWRRFTTAGAVSSMLFGTLATLLLIYLSPTIQVDILKHPTAWFPLKNPALLTIPLSFMVGVVVSLLGAHAGADDVAHHRRMHLGELSTDR
;
A
#
# COMPACT_ATOMS: atom_id res chain seq x y z
N MET A 1 1.77 38.21 3.18
CA MET A 1 1.58 36.78 3.49
C MET A 1 1.99 36.56 4.92
N SER A 2 1.06 36.27 5.84
CA SER A 2 1.41 35.84 7.18
C SER A 2 2.20 34.53 7.02
N THR A 3 3.48 34.56 7.29
CA THR A 3 4.28 33.38 7.48
C THR A 3 3.71 32.67 8.69
N THR A 4 2.74 31.78 8.49
CA THR A 4 2.38 30.81 9.51
C THR A 4 3.67 30.10 9.85
N ALA A 5 4.06 30.11 11.14
CA ALA A 5 5.35 29.59 11.56
C ALA A 5 5.34 28.08 11.36
N ILE A 6 5.87 27.64 10.22
CA ILE A 6 6.07 26.23 9.88
C ILE A 6 6.87 25.61 11.04
N GLY A 7 6.29 24.58 11.68
CA GLY A 7 6.90 23.97 12.86
C GLY A 7 6.49 24.58 14.21
N GLN A 8 5.45 25.40 14.24
CA GLN A 8 4.81 25.81 15.48
C GLN A 8 3.58 24.94 15.76
N PRO A 9 3.27 24.60 17.02
CA PRO A 9 2.09 23.83 17.36
C PRO A 9 0.80 24.49 16.85
N ASN A 10 0.02 23.74 16.06
CA ASN A 10 -1.26 24.18 15.53
C ASN A 10 -2.39 23.56 16.35
N SER A 11 -3.02 24.34 17.24
CA SER A 11 -4.07 23.84 18.14
C SER A 11 -5.29 23.26 17.42
N VAL A 12 -5.65 23.81 16.24
CA VAL A 12 -6.77 23.31 15.44
C VAL A 12 -6.42 21.97 14.81
N ALA A 13 -5.21 21.82 14.25
CA ALA A 13 -4.73 20.56 13.69
C ALA A 13 -4.63 19.49 14.78
N ILE A 14 -4.13 19.85 15.96
CA ILE A 14 -4.04 18.97 17.12
C ILE A 14 -5.44 18.53 17.57
N GLY A 15 -6.41 19.44 17.60
CA GLY A 15 -7.81 19.13 17.94
C GLY A 15 -8.43 18.12 16.98
N PHE A 16 -8.29 18.31 15.67
CA PHE A 16 -8.76 17.35 14.66
C PHE A 16 -8.03 16.02 14.78
N PHE A 17 -6.72 16.03 15.00
CA PHE A 17 -5.92 14.81 15.19
C PHE A 17 -6.44 13.98 16.38
N ILE A 18 -6.65 14.61 17.54
CA ILE A 18 -7.20 13.94 18.73
C ILE A 18 -8.59 13.38 18.45
N LEU A 19 -9.45 14.15 17.79
CA LEU A 19 -10.80 13.72 17.41
C LEU A 19 -10.74 12.45 16.55
N PHE A 20 -9.88 12.40 15.54
CA PHE A 20 -9.71 11.22 14.67
C PHE A 20 -9.19 10.00 15.43
N ILE A 21 -8.21 10.21 16.33
CA ILE A 21 -7.73 9.12 17.19
C ILE A 21 -8.87 8.57 18.04
N LEU A 22 -9.68 9.41 18.66
CA LEU A 22 -10.81 8.99 19.47
C LEU A 22 -11.85 8.20 18.66
N ILE A 23 -12.17 8.66 17.44
CA ILE A 23 -13.07 7.94 16.52
C ILE A 23 -12.49 6.55 16.17
N THR A 24 -11.22 6.48 15.79
CA THR A 24 -10.58 5.21 15.45
C THR A 24 -10.49 4.26 16.63
N LEU A 25 -10.20 4.77 17.83
CA LEU A 25 -10.20 3.98 19.06
C LEU A 25 -11.61 3.47 19.42
N ALA A 26 -12.64 4.28 19.24
CA ALA A 26 -14.03 3.87 19.46
C ALA A 26 -14.45 2.75 18.51
N ILE A 27 -14.10 2.86 17.22
CA ILE A 27 -14.33 1.80 16.22
C ILE A 27 -13.56 0.53 16.60
N THR A 28 -12.29 0.67 16.98
CA THR A 28 -11.43 -0.47 17.37
C THR A 28 -12.00 -1.18 18.59
N TYR A 29 -12.42 -0.44 19.62
CA TYR A 29 -13.04 -1.00 20.81
C TYR A 29 -14.36 -1.75 20.50
N TRP A 30 -15.21 -1.14 19.65
CA TRP A 30 -16.45 -1.77 19.21
C TRP A 30 -16.18 -3.07 18.43
N ALA A 31 -15.20 -3.08 17.53
CA ALA A 31 -14.81 -4.23 16.75
C ALA A 31 -14.15 -5.31 17.60
N ALA A 32 -13.27 -4.93 18.54
CA ALA A 32 -12.60 -5.86 19.45
C ALA A 32 -13.58 -6.69 20.28
N ARG A 33 -14.71 -6.10 20.71
CA ARG A 33 -15.77 -6.82 21.41
C ARG A 33 -16.46 -7.89 20.54
N ARG A 34 -16.41 -7.77 19.22
CA ARG A 34 -17.02 -8.68 18.25
C ARG A 34 -16.02 -9.68 17.66
N THR A 35 -14.73 -9.42 17.79
CA THR A 35 -13.66 -10.27 17.27
C THR A 35 -13.34 -11.36 18.31
N ARG A 36 -13.99 -12.54 18.17
CA ARG A 36 -13.85 -13.65 19.12
C ARG A 36 -13.13 -14.87 18.54
N THR A 37 -13.01 -14.96 17.22
CA THR A 37 -12.42 -16.10 16.51
C THR A 37 -11.34 -15.62 15.53
N THR A 38 -10.47 -16.52 15.09
CA THR A 38 -9.47 -16.26 14.04
C THR A 38 -10.14 -15.81 12.74
N GLU A 39 -11.32 -16.33 12.40
CA GLU A 39 -12.09 -15.89 11.23
C GLU A 39 -12.57 -14.43 11.36
N HIS A 40 -13.04 -14.01 12.53
CA HIS A 40 -13.35 -12.61 12.77
C HIS A 40 -12.10 -11.73 12.72
N PHE A 41 -10.97 -12.24 13.24
CA PHE A 41 -9.72 -11.48 13.29
C PHE A 41 -9.10 -11.28 11.91
N TYR A 42 -9.04 -12.31 11.04
CA TYR A 42 -8.40 -12.23 9.72
C TYR A 42 -9.35 -11.94 8.56
N ALA A 43 -10.62 -12.31 8.66
CA ALA A 43 -11.59 -12.22 7.57
C ALA A 43 -12.90 -11.50 7.94
N ALA A 44 -12.96 -10.80 9.08
CA ALA A 44 -14.15 -10.06 9.54
C ALA A 44 -15.44 -10.92 9.54
N GLY A 45 -15.32 -12.24 9.77
CA GLY A 45 -16.43 -13.20 9.73
C GLY A 45 -17.09 -13.36 8.35
N ARG A 46 -16.46 -12.89 7.27
CA ARG A 46 -16.96 -12.94 5.88
C ARG A 46 -18.31 -12.25 5.67
N THR A 47 -18.61 -11.24 6.47
CA THR A 47 -19.93 -10.56 6.50
C THR A 47 -19.94 -9.21 5.80
N ILE A 48 -18.80 -8.77 5.28
CA ILE A 48 -18.65 -7.45 4.65
C ILE A 48 -19.33 -7.42 3.28
N SER A 49 -20.21 -6.44 3.06
CA SER A 49 -20.88 -6.28 1.76
C SER A 49 -19.91 -5.82 0.66
N PRO A 50 -20.24 -6.04 -0.62
CA PRO A 50 -19.39 -5.58 -1.75
C PRO A 50 -19.10 -4.09 -1.74
N GLY A 51 -20.09 -3.25 -1.39
CA GLY A 51 -19.92 -1.79 -1.31
C GLY A 51 -18.98 -1.38 -0.16
N GLN A 52 -19.18 -1.97 1.02
CA GLN A 52 -18.31 -1.75 2.18
C GLN A 52 -16.86 -2.18 1.87
N ASN A 53 -16.68 -3.36 1.27
CA ASN A 53 -15.36 -3.84 0.91
C ASN A 53 -14.73 -3.02 -0.22
N GLY A 54 -15.52 -2.52 -1.17
CA GLY A 54 -15.05 -1.60 -2.21
C GLY A 54 -14.53 -0.29 -1.63
N LEU A 55 -15.25 0.29 -0.66
CA LEU A 55 -14.79 1.46 0.10
C LEU A 55 -13.55 1.15 0.94
N ALA A 56 -13.51 -0.01 1.61
CA ALA A 56 -12.35 -0.42 2.40
C ALA A 56 -11.11 -0.66 1.54
N LEU A 57 -11.25 -1.30 0.37
CA LEU A 57 -10.19 -1.46 -0.62
C LEU A 57 -9.69 -0.10 -1.13
N ALA A 58 -10.62 0.79 -1.51
CA ALA A 58 -10.27 2.15 -1.91
C ALA A 58 -9.56 2.87 -0.77
N GLY A 59 -10.03 2.74 0.46
CA GLY A 59 -9.37 3.26 1.65
C GLY A 59 -7.96 2.75 1.83
N ASP A 60 -7.73 1.45 1.76
CA ASP A 60 -6.38 0.86 1.87
C ASP A 60 -5.43 1.37 0.77
N TYR A 61 -5.95 1.53 -0.44
CA TYR A 61 -5.16 1.90 -1.60
C TYR A 61 -4.89 3.40 -1.69
N MET A 62 -5.87 4.24 -1.37
CA MET A 62 -5.72 5.69 -1.24
C MET A 62 -4.93 6.03 0.03
N SER A 63 -3.64 5.69 0.05
CA SER A 63 -2.73 5.85 1.17
C SER A 63 -2.07 7.24 1.19
N ALA A 64 -1.18 7.46 2.15
CA ALA A 64 -0.32 8.64 2.15
C ALA A 64 0.50 8.77 0.85
N ALA A 65 0.91 7.65 0.27
CA ALA A 65 1.60 7.65 -1.01
C ALA A 65 0.76 8.26 -2.13
N SER A 66 -0.53 7.89 -2.19
CA SER A 66 -1.46 8.41 -3.18
C SER A 66 -1.80 9.88 -2.94
N PHE A 67 -2.05 10.27 -1.69
CA PHE A 67 -2.49 11.62 -1.37
C PHE A 67 -1.32 12.61 -1.24
N LEU A 68 -0.38 12.30 -0.35
CA LEU A 68 0.76 13.19 -0.09
C LEU A 68 1.85 13.02 -1.16
N GLY A 69 2.19 11.76 -1.48
CA GLY A 69 3.29 11.44 -2.36
C GLY A 69 3.05 11.88 -3.81
N ILE A 70 1.89 11.54 -4.41
CA ILE A 70 1.59 11.92 -5.80
C ILE A 70 1.42 13.44 -5.91
N ALA A 71 0.63 14.07 -5.03
CA ALA A 71 0.47 15.53 -5.04
C ALA A 71 1.83 16.24 -4.91
N GLY A 72 2.73 15.69 -4.08
CA GLY A 72 4.10 16.17 -3.94
C GLY A 72 4.92 16.04 -5.21
N LEU A 73 4.92 14.87 -5.86
CA LEU A 73 5.64 14.66 -7.12
C LEU A 73 5.10 15.56 -8.23
N VAL A 74 3.78 15.63 -8.41
CA VAL A 74 3.18 16.51 -9.41
C VAL A 74 3.52 17.98 -9.13
N SER A 75 3.49 18.43 -7.87
CA SER A 75 3.81 19.80 -7.51
C SER A 75 5.27 20.18 -7.78
N THR A 76 6.18 19.23 -7.78
CA THR A 76 7.62 19.47 -7.94
C THR A 76 8.17 19.10 -9.31
N THR A 77 7.54 18.15 -10.02
CA THR A 77 8.01 17.66 -11.33
C THR A 77 6.99 17.79 -12.45
N GLY A 78 5.73 18.10 -12.12
CA GLY A 78 4.66 18.24 -13.10
C GLY A 78 4.12 16.90 -13.57
N PHE A 79 3.97 16.77 -14.90
CA PHE A 79 3.32 15.63 -15.56
C PHE A 79 3.84 14.27 -15.13
N ASP A 80 5.13 14.10 -14.95
CA ASP A 80 5.74 12.82 -14.60
C ASP A 80 5.28 12.25 -13.26
N GLY A 81 4.82 13.09 -12.33
CA GLY A 81 4.26 12.62 -11.07
C GLY A 81 3.03 11.71 -11.27
N LEU A 82 2.38 11.82 -12.42
CA LEU A 82 1.19 11.05 -12.79
C LEU A 82 1.46 9.60 -13.20
N ILE A 83 2.72 9.24 -13.45
CA ILE A 83 3.09 7.84 -13.72
C ILE A 83 2.67 6.94 -12.55
N TYR A 84 2.69 7.48 -11.33
CA TYR A 84 2.27 6.75 -10.13
C TYR A 84 0.76 6.49 -10.12
N SER A 85 -0.06 7.52 -10.34
CA SER A 85 -1.53 7.36 -10.36
C SER A 85 -1.98 6.44 -11.48
N THR A 86 -1.42 6.61 -12.69
CA THR A 86 -1.74 5.76 -13.84
C THR A 86 -1.29 4.32 -13.60
N GLY A 87 -0.03 4.12 -13.17
CA GLY A 87 0.52 2.80 -12.92
C GLY A 87 -0.26 2.01 -11.86
N TRP A 88 -0.64 2.67 -10.78
CA TRP A 88 -1.45 2.05 -9.73
C TRP A 88 -2.88 1.76 -10.20
N LEU A 89 -3.49 2.64 -10.97
CA LEU A 89 -4.87 2.44 -11.45
C LEU A 89 -4.98 1.25 -12.40
N VAL A 90 -4.05 1.10 -13.34
CA VAL A 90 -4.07 0.01 -14.34
C VAL A 90 -3.78 -1.37 -13.74
N GLY A 91 -3.32 -1.45 -12.50
CA GLY A 91 -3.21 -2.71 -11.75
C GLY A 91 -4.56 -3.31 -11.34
N TRP A 92 -5.60 -2.50 -11.17
CA TRP A 92 -6.91 -2.97 -10.73
C TRP A 92 -7.65 -3.84 -11.74
N PRO A 93 -7.61 -3.62 -13.07
CA PRO A 93 -8.05 -4.59 -14.06
C PRO A 93 -7.40 -5.96 -13.93
N VAL A 94 -6.10 -6.04 -13.63
CA VAL A 94 -5.40 -7.32 -13.39
C VAL A 94 -6.02 -8.04 -12.18
N VAL A 95 -6.26 -7.31 -11.08
CA VAL A 95 -6.91 -7.85 -9.89
C VAL A 95 -8.35 -8.29 -10.20
N LEU A 96 -9.11 -7.48 -10.93
CA LEU A 96 -10.51 -7.72 -11.26
C LEU A 96 -10.70 -9.02 -12.06
N PHE A 97 -9.89 -9.21 -13.10
CA PHE A 97 -10.08 -10.30 -14.06
C PHE A 97 -9.33 -11.58 -13.70
N LEU A 98 -8.19 -11.48 -12.98
CA LEU A 98 -7.32 -12.63 -12.75
C LEU A 98 -7.25 -13.09 -11.29
N ILE A 99 -7.51 -12.21 -10.33
CA ILE A 99 -7.16 -12.50 -8.94
C ILE A 99 -8.39 -12.60 -8.02
N ALA A 100 -9.33 -11.66 -8.07
CA ALA A 100 -10.36 -11.49 -7.04
C ALA A 100 -11.23 -12.75 -6.81
N GLU A 101 -11.77 -13.33 -7.87
CA GLU A 101 -12.65 -14.51 -7.79
C GLU A 101 -11.87 -15.77 -7.40
N PRO A 102 -10.77 -16.16 -8.12
CA PRO A 102 -10.00 -17.33 -7.73
C PRO A 102 -9.47 -17.25 -6.31
N LEU A 103 -8.95 -16.08 -5.91
CA LEU A 103 -8.41 -15.89 -4.57
C LEU A 103 -9.48 -16.13 -3.49
N ARG A 104 -10.69 -15.56 -3.68
CA ARG A 104 -11.79 -15.74 -2.74
C ARG A 104 -12.25 -17.19 -2.64
N ASN A 105 -12.26 -17.92 -3.74
CA ASN A 105 -12.71 -19.30 -3.80
C ASN A 105 -11.68 -20.30 -3.26
N LEU A 106 -10.38 -20.02 -3.48
CA LEU A 106 -9.30 -20.98 -3.17
C LEU A 106 -8.64 -20.77 -1.81
N GLY A 107 -8.65 -19.52 -1.28
CA GLY A 107 -7.94 -19.19 -0.04
C GLY A 107 -8.81 -19.08 1.19
N LYS A 108 -8.15 -18.85 2.32
CA LYS A 108 -8.80 -18.73 3.64
C LYS A 108 -8.53 -17.37 4.29
N TYR A 109 -7.27 -16.98 4.47
CA TYR A 109 -6.85 -15.76 5.17
C TYR A 109 -5.70 -15.02 4.46
N THR A 110 -4.77 -15.76 3.86
CA THR A 110 -3.60 -15.19 3.19
C THR A 110 -3.50 -15.69 1.74
N PHE A 111 -2.71 -15.00 0.90
CA PHE A 111 -2.47 -15.50 -0.45
C PHE A 111 -1.66 -16.80 -0.44
N ALA A 112 -0.88 -17.05 0.62
CA ALA A 112 -0.14 -18.29 0.80
C ALA A 112 -1.07 -19.51 0.85
N ASP A 113 -2.30 -19.37 1.36
CA ASP A 113 -3.32 -20.43 1.34
C ASP A 113 -3.63 -20.88 -0.09
N VAL A 114 -3.69 -19.92 -1.03
CA VAL A 114 -3.97 -20.20 -2.45
C VAL A 114 -2.78 -20.86 -3.12
N VAL A 115 -1.58 -20.32 -2.94
CA VAL A 115 -0.35 -20.87 -3.54
C VAL A 115 -0.08 -22.28 -3.02
N ALA A 116 -0.27 -22.50 -1.71
CA ALA A 116 -0.01 -23.77 -1.06
C ALA A 116 -1.12 -24.84 -1.25
N LEU A 117 -2.27 -24.48 -1.84
CA LEU A 117 -3.45 -25.36 -1.91
C LEU A 117 -3.16 -26.72 -2.57
N ARG A 118 -2.36 -26.72 -3.64
CA ARG A 118 -1.96 -27.94 -4.40
C ARG A 118 -0.52 -28.36 -4.17
N LEU A 119 0.22 -27.61 -3.35
CA LEU A 119 1.65 -27.74 -3.17
C LEU A 119 2.00 -28.14 -1.74
N LYS A 120 3.27 -28.47 -1.48
CA LYS A 120 3.73 -28.75 -0.12
C LYS A 120 3.62 -27.49 0.74
N GLN A 121 2.83 -27.58 1.83
CA GLN A 121 2.46 -26.44 2.67
C GLN A 121 3.67 -25.69 3.25
N THR A 122 4.53 -26.39 3.98
CA THR A 122 5.62 -25.76 4.77
C THR A 122 6.59 -24.91 3.91
N PRO A 123 7.22 -25.42 2.83
CA PRO A 123 8.19 -24.63 2.09
C PRO A 123 7.54 -23.45 1.34
N VAL A 124 6.31 -23.62 0.86
CA VAL A 124 5.57 -22.56 0.16
C VAL A 124 5.20 -21.44 1.13
N ARG A 125 4.69 -21.77 2.32
CA ARG A 125 4.32 -20.77 3.32
C ARG A 125 5.52 -20.00 3.86
N ILE A 126 6.66 -20.64 4.05
CA ILE A 126 7.90 -19.96 4.44
C ILE A 126 8.31 -18.95 3.37
N ALA A 127 8.34 -19.34 2.09
CA ALA A 127 8.69 -18.44 1.00
C ALA A 127 7.70 -17.27 0.85
N ALA A 128 6.39 -17.56 0.96
CA ALA A 128 5.34 -16.54 0.90
C ALA A 128 5.42 -15.56 2.09
N ALA A 129 5.73 -16.04 3.28
CA ALA A 129 5.90 -15.19 4.46
C ALA A 129 7.11 -14.24 4.31
N ILE A 130 8.22 -14.72 3.74
CA ILE A 130 9.39 -13.87 3.45
C ILE A 130 9.00 -12.75 2.48
N GLY A 131 8.31 -13.05 1.37
CA GLY A 131 7.83 -12.06 0.41
C GLY A 131 6.84 -11.07 1.02
N THR A 132 5.91 -11.56 1.84
CA THR A 132 4.95 -10.73 2.59
C THR A 132 5.65 -9.77 3.52
N LEU A 133 6.57 -10.27 4.36
CA LEU A 133 7.29 -9.45 5.34
C LEU A 133 8.15 -8.38 4.66
N ALA A 134 8.88 -8.73 3.60
CA ALA A 134 9.67 -7.79 2.84
C ALA A 134 8.79 -6.65 2.26
N THR A 135 7.65 -6.99 1.66
CA THR A 135 6.70 -6.03 1.12
C THR A 135 6.11 -5.13 2.22
N VAL A 136 5.66 -5.74 3.32
CA VAL A 136 5.01 -5.03 4.44
C VAL A 136 5.99 -4.07 5.10
N ILE A 137 7.22 -4.50 5.38
CA ILE A 137 8.23 -3.66 6.05
C ILE A 137 8.55 -2.43 5.20
N LEU A 138 8.84 -2.60 3.89
CA LEU A 138 9.12 -1.45 3.02
C LEU A 138 7.93 -0.49 2.90
N TYR A 139 6.72 -1.02 2.85
CA TYR A 139 5.53 -0.17 2.80
C TYR A 139 5.29 0.56 4.13
N LEU A 140 5.54 -0.09 5.28
CA LEU A 140 5.47 0.54 6.60
C LEU A 140 6.48 1.68 6.75
N ILE A 141 7.71 1.51 6.25
CA ILE A 141 8.72 2.58 6.25
C ILE A 141 8.18 3.81 5.53
N ALA A 142 7.59 3.64 4.34
CA ALA A 142 7.01 4.73 3.57
C ALA A 142 5.90 5.46 4.34
N GLN A 143 5.01 4.73 5.03
CA GLN A 143 3.96 5.33 5.86
C GLN A 143 4.55 6.09 7.05
N MET A 144 5.62 5.58 7.68
CA MET A 144 6.31 6.28 8.77
C MET A 144 6.93 7.59 8.29
N VAL A 145 7.53 7.62 7.10
CA VAL A 145 8.09 8.85 6.51
C VAL A 145 7.01 9.92 6.35
N GLY A 146 5.85 9.56 5.82
CA GLY A 146 4.71 10.48 5.68
C GLY A 146 4.19 10.98 7.04
N ALA A 147 4.04 10.09 8.00
CA ALA A 147 3.56 10.41 9.34
C ALA A 147 4.52 11.34 10.10
N GLY A 148 5.82 11.09 10.03
CA GLY A 148 6.84 11.95 10.66
C GLY A 148 6.79 13.37 10.13
N GLY A 149 6.61 13.55 8.80
CA GLY A 149 6.45 14.87 8.18
C GLY A 149 5.19 15.61 8.67
N LEU A 150 4.05 14.92 8.74
CA LEU A 150 2.79 15.51 9.20
C LEU A 150 2.83 15.92 10.67
N ILE A 151 3.34 15.07 11.55
CA ILE A 151 3.43 15.38 12.99
C ILE A 151 4.42 16.53 13.20
N LYS A 152 5.55 16.55 12.48
CA LYS A 152 6.45 17.70 12.50
C LYS A 152 5.74 18.99 12.09
N LEU A 153 4.93 18.95 11.03
CA LEU A 153 4.18 20.11 10.54
C LEU A 153 3.13 20.60 11.55
N MET A 154 2.38 19.68 12.17
CA MET A 154 1.26 20.01 13.08
C MET A 154 1.70 20.38 14.50
N PHE A 155 2.72 19.70 15.03
CA PHE A 155 3.11 19.79 16.45
C PHE A 155 4.43 20.54 16.67
N GLY A 156 5.19 20.84 15.62
CA GLY A 156 6.51 21.45 15.75
C GLY A 156 7.58 20.56 16.39
N LEU A 157 7.33 19.25 16.50
CA LEU A 157 8.26 18.28 17.08
C LEU A 157 9.40 17.92 16.10
N SER A 158 10.50 17.38 16.64
CA SER A 158 11.53 16.79 15.80
C SER A 158 10.96 15.60 15.02
N TYR A 159 11.50 15.34 13.84
CA TYR A 159 11.05 14.23 12.99
C TYR A 159 11.17 12.87 13.70
N GLU A 160 12.25 12.66 14.43
CA GLU A 160 12.55 11.44 15.16
C GLU A 160 11.53 11.21 16.31
N THR A 161 11.25 12.25 17.08
CA THR A 161 10.21 12.21 18.14
C THR A 161 8.83 11.93 17.54
N ALA A 162 8.52 12.57 16.42
CA ALA A 162 7.26 12.36 15.70
C ALA A 162 7.07 10.90 15.29
N ILE A 163 8.08 10.27 14.71
CA ILE A 163 8.02 8.86 14.28
C ILE A 163 7.82 7.91 15.49
N VAL A 164 8.50 8.15 16.60
CA VAL A 164 8.33 7.32 17.81
C VAL A 164 6.91 7.41 18.35
N ILE A 165 6.35 8.62 18.44
CA ILE A 165 4.94 8.83 18.88
C ILE A 165 3.98 8.08 17.96
N VAL A 166 4.16 8.22 16.63
CA VAL A 166 3.33 7.52 15.64
C VAL A 166 3.45 6.01 15.78
N GLY A 167 4.67 5.49 15.95
CA GLY A 167 4.92 4.06 16.11
C GLY A 167 4.23 3.48 17.35
N VAL A 168 4.29 4.17 18.49
CA VAL A 168 3.60 3.76 19.71
C VAL A 168 2.08 3.78 19.53
N ALA A 169 1.54 4.84 18.94
CA ALA A 169 0.10 4.95 18.66
C ALA A 169 -0.38 3.84 17.71
N MET A 170 0.41 3.54 16.68
CA MET A 170 0.18 2.48 15.71
C MET A 170 0.12 1.09 16.37
N ILE A 171 1.13 0.75 17.15
CA ILE A 171 1.20 -0.54 17.86
C ILE A 171 -0.04 -0.68 18.76
N GLY A 172 -0.35 0.33 19.56
CA GLY A 172 -1.52 0.31 20.44
C GLY A 172 -2.84 0.13 19.70
N TYR A 173 -2.99 0.74 18.53
CA TYR A 173 -4.18 0.64 17.69
C TYR A 173 -4.34 -0.76 17.06
N VAL A 174 -3.26 -1.34 16.51
CA VAL A 174 -3.33 -2.61 15.77
C VAL A 174 -3.53 -3.81 16.68
N LEU A 175 -2.98 -3.79 17.91
CA LEU A 175 -3.01 -4.93 18.84
C LEU A 175 -4.40 -5.51 19.13
N PHE A 176 -5.46 -4.69 19.02
CA PHE A 176 -6.80 -5.07 19.45
C PHE A 176 -7.84 -5.13 18.33
N GLY A 177 -7.54 -4.54 17.15
CA GLY A 177 -8.57 -4.25 16.15
C GLY A 177 -8.95 -5.40 15.20
N GLY A 178 -8.02 -6.18 14.71
CA GLY A 178 -8.26 -7.21 13.68
C GLY A 178 -8.85 -6.64 12.37
N MET A 179 -9.29 -7.54 11.47
CA MET A 179 -9.80 -7.17 10.15
C MET A 179 -11.13 -6.39 10.19
N LEU A 180 -11.99 -6.67 11.16
CA LEU A 180 -13.27 -5.95 11.30
C LEU A 180 -13.03 -4.47 11.62
N ALA A 181 -12.13 -4.16 12.57
CA ALA A 181 -11.78 -2.79 12.91
C ALA A 181 -11.11 -2.08 11.73
N THR A 182 -10.13 -2.73 11.11
CA THR A 182 -9.43 -2.14 9.95
C THR A 182 -10.39 -1.85 8.81
N THR A 183 -11.40 -2.70 8.56
CA THR A 183 -12.41 -2.48 7.51
C THR A 183 -13.21 -1.21 7.76
N TRP A 184 -13.76 -1.04 8.97
CA TRP A 184 -14.56 0.14 9.27
C TRP A 184 -13.75 1.43 9.34
N VAL A 185 -12.54 1.37 9.87
CA VAL A 185 -11.63 2.54 9.86
C VAL A 185 -11.26 2.94 8.44
N GLN A 186 -11.02 1.97 7.55
CA GLN A 186 -10.75 2.26 6.14
C GLN A 186 -11.96 2.86 5.41
N ILE A 187 -13.18 2.43 5.72
CA ILE A 187 -14.41 3.01 5.17
C ILE A 187 -14.54 4.48 5.58
N VAL A 188 -14.45 4.77 6.88
CA VAL A 188 -14.54 6.16 7.39
C VAL A 188 -13.45 7.03 6.78
N LYS A 189 -12.22 6.55 6.76
CA LYS A 189 -11.09 7.22 6.14
C LYS A 189 -11.30 7.49 4.66
N ALA A 190 -11.79 6.50 3.89
CA ALA A 190 -12.02 6.66 2.45
C ALA A 190 -13.00 7.81 2.16
N VAL A 191 -14.09 7.89 2.92
CA VAL A 191 -15.08 8.96 2.80
C VAL A 191 -14.45 10.32 3.12
N LEU A 192 -13.71 10.40 4.22
CA LEU A 192 -13.08 11.66 4.66
C LEU A 192 -11.97 12.11 3.69
N LEU A 193 -11.15 11.17 3.20
CA LEU A 193 -10.08 11.49 2.25
C LEU A 193 -10.62 11.93 0.89
N LEU A 194 -11.62 11.21 0.36
CA LEU A 194 -12.29 11.60 -0.89
C LEU A 194 -12.98 12.96 -0.74
N GLY A 195 -13.69 13.17 0.37
CA GLY A 195 -14.37 14.45 0.65
C GLY A 195 -13.38 15.60 0.80
N GLY A 196 -12.31 15.41 1.57
CA GLY A 196 -11.25 16.41 1.76
C GLY A 196 -10.49 16.74 0.47
N ALA A 197 -10.12 15.72 -0.31
CA ALA A 197 -9.46 15.90 -1.59
C ALA A 197 -10.38 16.59 -2.63
N LEU A 198 -11.66 16.21 -2.66
CA LEU A 198 -12.67 16.85 -3.52
C LEU A 198 -12.85 18.32 -3.15
N LEU A 199 -13.03 18.63 -1.85
CA LEU A 199 -13.18 20.01 -1.39
C LEU A 199 -11.95 20.85 -1.77
N LEU A 200 -10.75 20.31 -1.54
CA LEU A 200 -9.50 20.97 -1.89
C LEU A 200 -9.40 21.21 -3.41
N ALA A 201 -9.73 20.21 -4.22
CA ALA A 201 -9.75 20.32 -5.68
C ALA A 201 -10.78 21.35 -6.17
N VAL A 202 -11.98 21.38 -5.58
CA VAL A 202 -13.01 22.38 -5.88
C VAL A 202 -12.50 23.79 -5.57
N LEU A 203 -11.84 24.01 -4.43
CA LEU A 203 -11.28 25.30 -4.07
C LEU A 203 -10.16 25.74 -5.03
N VAL A 204 -9.33 24.82 -5.51
CA VAL A 204 -8.36 25.09 -6.59
C VAL A 204 -9.09 25.51 -7.86
N MET A 205 -10.06 24.71 -8.31
CA MET A 205 -10.77 24.94 -9.56
C MET A 205 -11.64 26.21 -9.56
N LEU A 206 -12.16 26.62 -8.41
CA LEU A 206 -12.84 27.91 -8.26
C LEU A 206 -11.93 29.09 -8.61
N ARG A 207 -10.62 29.01 -8.32
CA ARG A 207 -9.64 30.07 -8.71
C ARG A 207 -9.40 30.14 -10.22
N PHE A 208 -9.76 29.10 -10.95
CA PHE A 208 -9.63 28.99 -12.41
C PHE A 208 -11.01 28.92 -13.11
N HIS A 209 -12.09 29.34 -12.45
CA HIS A 209 -13.45 29.31 -13.02
C HIS A 209 -13.86 27.94 -13.58
N PHE A 210 -13.45 26.85 -12.90
CA PHE A 210 -13.62 25.44 -13.30
C PHE A 210 -13.04 25.10 -14.69
N ASN A 211 -11.99 25.81 -15.12
CA ASN A 211 -11.26 25.54 -16.36
C ASN A 211 -9.92 24.84 -16.05
N PRO A 212 -9.79 23.52 -16.24
CA PRO A 212 -8.52 22.80 -16.00
C PRO A 212 -7.39 23.26 -16.91
N ALA A 213 -7.71 23.68 -18.17
CA ALA A 213 -6.68 24.18 -19.09
C ALA A 213 -6.04 25.46 -18.56
N ALA A 214 -6.81 26.32 -17.88
CA ALA A 214 -6.26 27.54 -17.25
C ALA A 214 -5.30 27.21 -16.10
N LEU A 215 -5.56 26.16 -15.30
CA LEU A 215 -4.64 25.69 -14.26
C LEU A 215 -3.32 25.21 -14.87
N PHE A 216 -3.36 24.40 -15.93
CA PHE A 216 -2.16 23.89 -16.60
C PHE A 216 -1.38 25.00 -17.30
N ALA A 217 -2.09 25.93 -17.95
CA ALA A 217 -1.47 27.11 -18.55
C ALA A 217 -0.76 27.99 -17.51
N ALA A 218 -1.36 28.20 -16.34
CA ALA A 218 -0.74 28.95 -15.25
C ALA A 218 0.53 28.26 -14.72
N ALA A 219 0.51 26.93 -14.60
CA ALA A 219 1.70 26.16 -14.23
C ALA A 219 2.81 26.28 -15.28
N ALA A 220 2.47 26.14 -16.57
CA ALA A 220 3.41 26.29 -17.67
C ALA A 220 3.97 27.70 -17.79
N ALA A 221 3.16 28.74 -17.59
CA ALA A 221 3.59 30.13 -17.59
C ALA A 221 4.58 30.44 -16.47
N LYS A 222 4.37 29.84 -15.27
CA LYS A 222 5.21 30.10 -14.09
C LYS A 222 6.50 29.28 -14.06
N TYR A 223 6.48 28.05 -14.56
CA TYR A 223 7.59 27.08 -14.44
C TYR A 223 8.08 26.51 -15.77
N GLY A 224 7.60 27.06 -16.88
CA GLY A 224 7.93 26.62 -18.24
C GLY A 224 7.05 25.45 -18.72
N ALA A 225 6.87 25.34 -20.04
CA ALA A 225 6.03 24.31 -20.67
C ALA A 225 6.49 22.87 -20.37
N GLY A 226 7.76 22.69 -20.00
CA GLY A 226 8.30 21.39 -19.62
C GLY A 226 7.63 20.72 -18.40
N VAL A 227 6.87 21.48 -17.57
CA VAL A 227 6.10 20.86 -16.45
C VAL A 227 4.91 20.04 -16.93
N LEU A 228 4.49 20.23 -18.18
CA LEU A 228 3.41 19.46 -18.82
C LEU A 228 3.93 18.31 -19.67
N ASN A 229 5.25 18.13 -19.77
CA ASN A 229 5.88 17.11 -20.59
C ASN A 229 6.54 16.03 -19.71
N PRO A 230 6.68 14.79 -20.22
CA PRO A 230 7.42 13.73 -19.54
C PRO A 230 8.93 14.02 -19.52
N GLY A 231 9.67 13.36 -18.61
CA GLY A 231 11.14 13.34 -18.58
C GLY A 231 11.79 14.14 -17.45
N LYS A 232 11.00 14.84 -16.60
CA LYS A 232 11.55 15.58 -15.44
C LYS A 232 11.84 14.70 -14.21
N LEU A 233 10.99 13.72 -13.93
CA LEU A 233 11.16 12.79 -12.82
C LEU A 233 11.84 11.50 -13.27
N VAL A 234 11.43 10.97 -14.41
CA VAL A 234 11.92 9.72 -14.98
C VAL A 234 12.42 10.01 -16.40
N SER A 235 13.71 10.34 -16.51
CA SER A 235 14.37 10.65 -17.80
C SER A 235 14.74 9.40 -18.60
N ASN A 236 14.93 8.24 -17.94
CA ASN A 236 15.24 6.97 -18.58
C ASN A 236 13.96 6.19 -18.91
N PRO A 237 13.65 5.92 -20.20
CA PRO A 237 12.46 5.16 -20.59
C PRO A 237 12.38 3.76 -19.97
N LEU A 238 13.52 3.07 -19.76
CA LEU A 238 13.55 1.76 -19.12
C LEU A 238 13.13 1.84 -17.64
N ASP A 239 13.51 2.92 -16.96
CA ASP A 239 13.09 3.13 -15.56
C ASP A 239 11.60 3.46 -15.49
N ALA A 240 11.06 4.19 -16.47
CA ALA A 240 9.62 4.46 -16.57
C ALA A 240 8.81 3.17 -16.78
N ILE A 241 9.26 2.28 -17.69
CA ILE A 241 8.63 0.98 -17.92
C ILE A 241 8.73 0.12 -16.67
N SER A 242 9.91 0.07 -16.05
CA SER A 242 10.16 -0.69 -14.83
C SER A 242 9.25 -0.26 -13.67
N LEU A 243 9.13 1.04 -13.47
CA LEU A 243 8.23 1.63 -12.49
C LEU A 243 6.77 1.28 -12.80
N GLY A 244 6.33 1.46 -14.06
CA GLY A 244 4.98 1.12 -14.50
C GLY A 244 4.64 -0.35 -14.26
N MET A 245 5.55 -1.28 -14.57
CA MET A 245 5.38 -2.71 -14.30
C MET A 245 5.28 -3.00 -12.79
N ALA A 246 6.13 -2.37 -11.97
CA ALA A 246 6.05 -2.52 -10.51
C ALA A 246 4.69 -2.12 -9.97
N LEU A 247 4.19 -0.95 -10.37
CA LEU A 247 2.93 -0.39 -9.88
C LEU A 247 1.73 -1.23 -10.34
N MET A 248 1.71 -1.64 -11.61
CA MET A 248 0.61 -2.43 -12.19
C MET A 248 0.53 -3.82 -11.57
N PHE A 249 1.60 -4.60 -11.63
CA PHE A 249 1.58 -6.00 -11.17
C PHE A 249 1.71 -6.12 -9.65
N GLY A 250 2.35 -5.14 -9.00
CA GLY A 250 2.44 -5.08 -7.54
C GLY A 250 1.08 -4.99 -6.88
N THR A 251 0.11 -4.29 -7.47
CA THR A 251 -1.28 -4.23 -7.00
C THR A 251 -1.86 -5.62 -6.77
N ALA A 252 -1.59 -6.57 -7.69
CA ALA A 252 -2.07 -7.94 -7.62
C ALA A 252 -1.24 -8.86 -6.70
N GLY A 253 -0.13 -8.35 -6.15
CA GLY A 253 0.76 -9.09 -5.23
C GLY A 253 0.78 -8.55 -3.80
N LEU A 254 0.06 -7.47 -3.50
CA LEU A 254 0.06 -6.84 -2.17
C LEU A 254 -0.71 -7.66 -1.12
N PRO A 255 -0.04 -8.20 -0.09
CA PRO A 255 -0.67 -9.10 0.86
C PRO A 255 -1.90 -8.51 1.57
N HIS A 256 -1.83 -7.26 2.06
CA HIS A 256 -2.93 -6.61 2.77
C HIS A 256 -4.15 -6.32 1.88
N ILE A 257 -3.95 -6.06 0.59
CA ILE A 257 -5.04 -5.91 -0.39
C ILE A 257 -5.69 -7.27 -0.66
N LEU A 258 -4.87 -8.32 -0.86
CA LEU A 258 -5.36 -9.66 -1.13
C LEU A 258 -6.20 -10.23 0.03
N MET A 259 -5.85 -9.93 1.28
CA MET A 259 -6.63 -10.34 2.45
C MET A 259 -8.06 -9.78 2.46
N ARG A 260 -8.32 -8.63 1.81
CA ARG A 260 -9.66 -8.03 1.72
C ARG A 260 -10.67 -8.90 0.96
N PHE A 261 -10.20 -9.75 0.05
CA PHE A 261 -11.09 -10.64 -0.69
C PHE A 261 -11.69 -11.76 0.17
N TYR A 262 -11.09 -12.07 1.31
CA TYR A 262 -11.62 -13.05 2.25
C TYR A 262 -12.70 -12.50 3.19
N THR A 263 -12.90 -11.17 3.25
CA THR A 263 -13.88 -10.54 4.13
C THR A 263 -15.32 -10.59 3.61
N VAL A 264 -15.49 -10.84 2.31
CA VAL A 264 -16.80 -10.90 1.64
C VAL A 264 -17.33 -12.34 1.57
N PRO A 265 -18.67 -12.54 1.43
CA PRO A 265 -19.28 -13.86 1.49
C PRO A 265 -18.89 -14.78 0.32
N ASP A 266 -18.72 -14.25 -0.88
CA ASP A 266 -18.51 -15.05 -2.09
C ASP A 266 -17.64 -14.34 -3.14
N ALA A 267 -17.27 -15.05 -4.21
CA ALA A 267 -16.45 -14.56 -5.30
C ALA A 267 -17.11 -13.42 -6.10
N ARG A 268 -18.44 -13.46 -6.28
CA ARG A 268 -19.17 -12.38 -6.96
C ARG A 268 -19.09 -11.08 -6.15
N ALA A 269 -19.20 -11.18 -4.83
CA ALA A 269 -19.02 -10.06 -3.93
C ALA A 269 -17.59 -9.51 -3.98
N ALA A 270 -16.58 -10.39 -4.05
CA ALA A 270 -15.18 -9.99 -4.23
C ALA A 270 -14.97 -9.18 -5.52
N ARG A 271 -15.44 -9.71 -6.65
CA ARG A 271 -15.36 -9.02 -7.95
C ARG A 271 -16.08 -7.68 -7.96
N LYS A 272 -17.32 -7.61 -7.41
CA LYS A 272 -18.06 -6.35 -7.26
C LYS A 272 -17.30 -5.33 -6.40
N SER A 273 -16.64 -5.77 -5.35
CA SER A 273 -15.82 -4.89 -4.49
C SER A 273 -14.69 -4.23 -5.27
N VAL A 274 -14.00 -4.99 -6.14
CA VAL A 274 -12.92 -4.46 -7.00
C VAL A 274 -13.46 -3.43 -7.98
N PHE A 275 -14.61 -3.69 -8.58
CA PHE A 275 -15.24 -2.72 -9.50
C PHE A 275 -15.52 -1.38 -8.82
N TYR A 276 -16.13 -1.40 -7.62
CA TYR A 276 -16.37 -0.19 -6.84
C TYR A 276 -15.08 0.50 -6.42
N ALA A 277 -14.09 -0.28 -5.94
CA ALA A 277 -12.79 0.27 -5.55
C ALA A 277 -12.09 0.96 -6.73
N THR A 278 -12.09 0.35 -7.92
CA THR A 278 -11.46 0.90 -9.12
C THR A 278 -12.06 2.26 -9.51
N GLY A 279 -13.40 2.38 -9.46
CA GLY A 279 -14.07 3.65 -9.74
C GLY A 279 -13.72 4.76 -8.75
N LEU A 280 -13.72 4.44 -7.44
CA LEU A 280 -13.37 5.39 -6.38
C LEU A 280 -11.89 5.82 -6.45
N ILE A 281 -10.99 4.88 -6.68
CA ILE A 281 -9.54 5.13 -6.80
C ILE A 281 -9.26 5.96 -8.06
N GLY A 282 -9.88 5.63 -9.20
CA GLY A 282 -9.74 6.40 -10.43
C GLY A 282 -10.21 7.85 -10.26
N PHE A 283 -11.35 8.05 -9.63
CA PHE A 283 -11.85 9.40 -9.30
C PHE A 283 -10.86 10.15 -8.39
N PHE A 284 -10.37 9.50 -7.34
CA PHE A 284 -9.38 10.10 -6.45
C PHE A 284 -8.10 10.51 -7.18
N TYR A 285 -7.62 9.69 -8.11
CA TYR A 285 -6.42 10.04 -8.88
C TYR A 285 -6.62 11.22 -9.82
N LEU A 286 -7.82 11.44 -10.35
CA LEU A 286 -8.14 12.68 -11.06
C LEU A 286 -8.02 13.90 -10.14
N LEU A 287 -8.43 13.78 -8.88
CA LEU A 287 -8.27 14.87 -7.91
C LEU A 287 -6.80 15.17 -7.62
N THR A 288 -5.94 14.15 -7.51
CA THR A 288 -4.50 14.36 -7.21
C THR A 288 -3.77 15.16 -8.28
N PHE A 289 -4.24 15.12 -9.53
CA PHE A 289 -3.78 16.01 -10.61
C PHE A 289 -4.01 17.48 -10.27
N ILE A 290 -5.24 17.79 -9.93
CA ILE A 290 -5.66 19.16 -9.60
C ILE A 290 -4.90 19.63 -8.35
N LEU A 291 -4.76 18.78 -7.35
CA LEU A 291 -4.05 19.09 -6.11
C LEU A 291 -2.56 19.36 -6.35
N GLY A 292 -1.90 18.52 -7.14
CA GLY A 292 -0.48 18.68 -7.43
C GLY A 292 -0.16 19.94 -8.23
N PHE A 293 -0.88 20.20 -9.33
CA PHE A 293 -0.72 21.43 -10.10
C PHE A 293 -1.19 22.66 -9.33
N GLY A 294 -2.26 22.55 -8.52
CA GLY A 294 -2.70 23.61 -7.62
C GLY A 294 -1.61 23.99 -6.62
N ALA A 295 -0.97 22.99 -5.97
CA ALA A 295 0.15 23.24 -5.07
C ALA A 295 1.36 23.85 -5.78
N MET A 296 1.67 23.40 -7.01
CA MET A 296 2.71 23.99 -7.83
C MET A 296 2.48 25.50 -8.07
N VAL A 297 1.26 25.87 -8.47
CA VAL A 297 0.93 27.26 -8.83
C VAL A 297 0.82 28.16 -7.61
N PHE A 298 0.13 27.72 -6.54
CA PHE A 298 -0.20 28.57 -5.40
C PHE A 298 0.86 28.57 -4.30
N VAL A 299 1.48 27.43 -4.02
CA VAL A 299 2.52 27.31 -2.99
C VAL A 299 3.92 27.44 -3.60
N GLY A 300 4.20 26.68 -4.64
CA GLY A 300 5.47 26.63 -5.34
C GLY A 300 6.39 25.48 -4.87
N PRO A 301 7.13 24.86 -5.84
CA PRO A 301 8.00 23.72 -5.58
C PRO A 301 9.06 23.97 -4.51
N ASP A 302 9.68 25.16 -4.50
CA ASP A 302 10.76 25.51 -3.57
C ASP A 302 10.25 25.63 -2.12
N ALA A 303 9.10 26.26 -1.92
CA ALA A 303 8.47 26.38 -0.61
C ALA A 303 8.06 25.00 -0.07
N ILE A 304 7.53 24.13 -0.93
CA ILE A 304 7.18 22.75 -0.56
C ILE A 304 8.41 21.96 -0.13
N LYS A 305 9.49 22.01 -0.93
CA LYS A 305 10.76 21.32 -0.65
C LYS A 305 11.50 21.88 0.57
N ALA A 306 11.33 23.15 0.90
CA ALA A 306 11.89 23.75 2.10
C ALA A 306 11.28 23.15 3.38
N VAL A 307 10.01 22.76 3.35
CA VAL A 307 9.31 22.10 4.48
C VAL A 307 9.65 20.61 4.53
N ASP A 308 9.57 19.94 3.38
CA ASP A 308 9.84 18.51 3.25
C ASP A 308 10.50 18.24 1.89
N LYS A 309 11.74 17.72 1.90
CA LYS A 309 12.52 17.43 0.70
C LYS A 309 11.83 16.45 -0.26
N GLY A 310 11.05 15.51 0.29
CA GLY A 310 10.25 14.55 -0.48
C GLY A 310 9.01 15.18 -1.15
N GLY A 311 8.67 16.43 -0.80
CA GLY A 311 7.50 17.13 -1.33
C GLY A 311 6.16 16.66 -0.73
N ASN A 312 6.16 15.77 0.25
CA ASN A 312 4.95 15.15 0.79
C ASN A 312 3.97 16.13 1.45
N MET A 313 4.42 17.35 1.76
CA MET A 313 3.57 18.38 2.39
C MET A 313 2.84 19.28 1.39
N ALA A 314 2.86 18.96 0.10
CA ALA A 314 2.22 19.77 -0.95
C ALA A 314 0.71 19.98 -0.72
N ALA A 315 -0.05 18.92 -0.46
CA ALA A 315 -1.48 19.01 -0.23
C ALA A 315 -1.85 19.72 1.10
N PRO A 316 -1.19 19.46 2.24
CA PRO A 316 -1.37 20.24 3.46
C PRO A 316 -1.08 21.74 3.29
N LEU A 317 0.03 22.10 2.64
CA LEU A 317 0.38 23.51 2.40
C LEU A 317 -0.58 24.19 1.43
N LEU A 318 -1.09 23.47 0.43
CA LEU A 318 -2.15 23.96 -0.45
C LEU A 318 -3.44 24.23 0.33
N ALA A 319 -3.79 23.35 1.28
CA ALA A 319 -4.95 23.55 2.14
C ALA A 319 -4.80 24.81 3.02
N GLU A 320 -3.61 25.04 3.56
CA GLU A 320 -3.30 26.26 4.30
C GLU A 320 -3.48 27.52 3.43
N PHE A 321 -2.94 27.48 2.21
CA PHE A 321 -3.05 28.61 1.29
C PHE A 321 -4.51 28.95 0.93
N LEU A 322 -5.35 27.94 0.72
CA LEU A 322 -6.74 28.12 0.26
C LEU A 322 -7.75 28.37 1.38
N GLY A 323 -7.56 27.79 2.56
CA GLY A 323 -8.53 27.83 3.65
C GLY A 323 -7.93 28.12 5.03
N GLY A 324 -6.65 28.53 5.08
CA GLY A 324 -5.95 28.88 6.30
C GLY A 324 -5.70 27.70 7.25
N THR A 325 -5.31 28.05 8.49
CA THR A 325 -4.95 27.10 9.55
C THR A 325 -6.02 26.04 9.85
N PRO A 326 -7.33 26.34 9.88
CA PRO A 326 -8.34 25.31 10.12
C PRO A 326 -8.39 24.25 9.04
N PHE A 327 -8.23 24.65 7.78
CA PHE A 327 -8.27 23.71 6.67
C PHE A 327 -6.97 22.90 6.56
N LEU A 328 -5.81 23.50 6.84
CA LEU A 328 -4.57 22.76 7.04
C LEU A 328 -4.76 21.67 8.11
N GLY A 329 -5.31 22.03 9.26
CA GLY A 329 -5.56 21.10 10.36
C GLY A 329 -6.44 19.93 9.98
N PHE A 330 -7.54 20.20 9.28
CA PHE A 330 -8.44 19.17 8.78
C PHE A 330 -7.74 18.22 7.80
N ILE A 331 -7.09 18.75 6.76
CA ILE A 331 -6.42 17.95 5.73
C ILE A 331 -5.25 17.14 6.31
N ALA A 332 -4.46 17.74 7.21
CA ALA A 332 -3.36 17.03 7.87
C ALA A 332 -3.87 15.90 8.77
N ALA A 333 -4.98 16.11 9.49
CA ALA A 333 -5.59 15.07 10.32
C ALA A 333 -6.17 13.92 9.46
N VAL A 334 -6.83 14.22 8.35
CA VAL A 334 -7.32 13.21 7.40
C VAL A 334 -6.16 12.42 6.79
N ALA A 335 -5.07 13.09 6.40
CA ALA A 335 -3.86 12.44 5.90
C ALA A 335 -3.24 11.52 6.96
N PHE A 336 -3.18 11.96 8.21
CA PHE A 336 -2.67 11.15 9.32
C PHE A 336 -3.56 9.93 9.63
N ALA A 337 -4.88 10.11 9.69
CA ALA A 337 -5.83 9.00 9.83
C ALA A 337 -5.67 7.97 8.69
N THR A 338 -5.35 8.48 7.49
CA THR A 338 -5.02 7.65 6.33
C THR A 338 -3.81 6.77 6.57
N ILE A 339 -2.75 7.33 7.14
CA ILE A 339 -1.53 6.59 7.46
C ILE A 339 -1.82 5.51 8.50
N LEU A 340 -2.46 5.86 9.61
CA LEU A 340 -2.78 4.90 10.69
C LEU A 340 -3.61 3.72 10.17
N ALA A 341 -4.60 3.98 9.33
CA ALA A 341 -5.47 2.94 8.80
C ALA A 341 -4.72 1.97 7.86
N VAL A 342 -3.83 2.49 6.99
CA VAL A 342 -3.02 1.65 6.08
C VAL A 342 -1.99 0.85 6.87
N VAL A 343 -1.35 1.47 7.85
CA VAL A 343 -0.41 0.79 8.74
C VAL A 343 -1.07 -0.38 9.47
N ALA A 344 -2.32 -0.22 9.91
CA ALA A 344 -3.07 -1.30 10.52
C ALA A 344 -3.25 -2.50 9.60
N GLY A 345 -3.66 -2.26 8.35
CA GLY A 345 -3.81 -3.32 7.34
C GLY A 345 -2.50 -4.03 7.01
N LEU A 346 -1.42 -3.25 6.83
CA LEU A 346 -0.07 -3.78 6.57
C LEU A 346 0.42 -4.64 7.74
N THR A 347 0.30 -4.13 8.96
CA THR A 347 0.77 -4.83 10.16
C THR A 347 -0.05 -6.10 10.41
N LEU A 348 -1.37 -6.07 10.19
CA LEU A 348 -2.22 -7.25 10.28
C LEU A 348 -1.80 -8.32 9.27
N SER A 349 -1.47 -7.92 8.03
CA SER A 349 -1.00 -8.82 6.99
C SER A 349 0.37 -9.43 7.32
N GLY A 350 1.31 -8.64 7.84
CA GLY A 350 2.59 -9.15 8.33
C GLY A 350 2.45 -10.05 9.55
N ALA A 351 1.56 -9.72 10.48
CA ALA A 351 1.24 -10.55 11.63
C ALA A 351 0.61 -11.87 11.21
N ALA A 352 -0.29 -11.87 10.20
CA ALA A 352 -0.86 -13.10 9.64
C ALA A 352 0.20 -14.00 9.00
N ALA A 353 1.17 -13.43 8.30
CA ALA A 353 2.28 -14.21 7.73
C ALA A 353 3.12 -14.88 8.82
N LEU A 354 3.39 -14.20 9.93
CA LEU A 354 4.16 -14.76 11.04
C LEU A 354 3.35 -15.77 11.88
N SER A 355 2.08 -15.46 12.19
CA SER A 355 1.24 -16.32 13.03
C SER A 355 0.58 -17.45 12.24
N HIS A 356 -0.21 -17.13 11.21
CA HIS A 356 -0.96 -18.12 10.44
C HIS A 356 -0.05 -18.95 9.52
N ASP A 357 0.79 -18.30 8.73
CA ASP A 357 1.60 -19.04 7.74
C ASP A 357 2.81 -19.74 8.37
N LEU A 358 3.60 -19.06 9.20
CA LEU A 358 4.79 -19.67 9.81
C LEU A 358 4.45 -20.46 11.06
N TRP A 359 3.85 -19.82 12.08
CA TRP A 359 3.64 -20.48 13.38
C TRP A 359 2.65 -21.65 13.28
N VAL A 360 1.42 -21.40 12.82
CA VAL A 360 0.38 -22.44 12.77
C VAL A 360 0.71 -23.48 11.70
N ASN A 361 0.85 -23.05 10.44
CA ASN A 361 0.87 -24.01 9.33
C ASN A 361 2.27 -24.59 9.03
N ALA A 362 3.34 -23.78 9.09
CA ALA A 362 4.67 -24.28 8.79
C ALA A 362 5.32 -25.01 9.97
N MET A 363 5.19 -24.51 11.21
CA MET A 363 5.83 -25.09 12.39
C MET A 363 4.96 -26.10 13.10
N HIS A 364 3.65 -25.85 13.27
CA HIS A 364 2.72 -26.71 13.99
C HIS A 364 1.79 -27.52 13.07
N ARG A 365 2.00 -27.52 11.77
CA ARG A 365 1.25 -28.31 10.76
C ARG A 365 -0.26 -28.13 10.80
N GLY A 366 -0.72 -26.95 11.24
CA GLY A 366 -2.14 -26.60 11.35
C GLY A 366 -2.80 -26.98 12.69
N GLU A 367 -2.06 -27.54 13.66
CA GLU A 367 -2.57 -28.04 14.93
C GLU A 367 -2.43 -27.05 16.10
N ALA A 368 -2.01 -25.80 15.86
CA ALA A 368 -1.85 -24.79 16.91
C ALA A 368 -3.21 -24.29 17.43
N ASP A 369 -3.26 -24.00 18.74
CA ASP A 369 -4.44 -23.39 19.35
C ASP A 369 -4.66 -21.95 18.86
N SER A 370 -5.93 -21.56 18.71
CA SER A 370 -6.32 -20.23 18.25
C SER A 370 -5.87 -19.10 19.20
N GLY A 371 -5.76 -19.40 20.50
CA GLY A 371 -5.25 -18.45 21.50
C GLY A 371 -3.77 -18.16 21.31
N ASP A 372 -2.97 -19.17 21.01
CA ASP A 372 -1.54 -19.03 20.74
C ASP A 372 -1.31 -18.34 19.40
N GLU A 373 -2.11 -18.65 18.36
CA GLU A 373 -2.06 -17.93 17.08
C GLU A 373 -2.25 -16.42 17.27
N LEU A 374 -3.27 -16.00 18.04
CA LEU A 374 -3.52 -14.59 18.33
C LEU A 374 -2.41 -13.94 19.17
N ARG A 375 -1.80 -14.70 20.09
CA ARG A 375 -0.65 -14.21 20.88
C ARG A 375 0.56 -13.95 19.99
N VAL A 376 0.89 -14.88 19.09
CA VAL A 376 1.98 -14.72 18.13
C VAL A 376 1.70 -13.55 17.18
N ALA A 377 0.47 -13.38 16.71
CA ALA A 377 0.08 -12.23 15.88
C ALA A 377 0.31 -10.90 16.59
N ARG A 378 0.01 -10.79 17.89
CA ARG A 378 0.25 -9.57 18.68
C ARG A 378 1.74 -9.30 18.87
N VAL A 379 2.55 -10.30 19.17
CA VAL A 379 4.00 -10.16 19.27
C VAL A 379 4.60 -9.71 17.94
N ALA A 380 4.18 -10.33 16.84
CA ALA A 380 4.57 -9.94 15.48
C ALA A 380 4.24 -8.48 15.17
N THR A 381 3.06 -8.00 15.59
CA THR A 381 2.65 -6.60 15.47
C THR A 381 3.64 -5.63 16.14
N VAL A 382 4.07 -5.95 17.36
CA VAL A 382 5.03 -5.12 18.10
C VAL A 382 6.40 -5.10 17.37
N ILE A 383 6.89 -6.26 16.95
CA ILE A 383 8.16 -6.39 16.25
C ILE A 383 8.14 -5.57 14.95
N LEU A 384 7.10 -5.71 14.14
CA LEU A 384 6.94 -4.96 12.89
C LEU A 384 6.86 -3.45 13.14
N GLY A 385 6.18 -3.04 14.21
CA GLY A 385 6.11 -1.63 14.61
C GLY A 385 7.46 -1.05 14.99
N VAL A 386 8.26 -1.76 15.76
CA VAL A 386 9.62 -1.33 16.13
C VAL A 386 10.51 -1.22 14.88
N ILE A 387 10.48 -2.22 13.99
CA ILE A 387 11.24 -2.21 12.74
C ILE A 387 10.84 -0.99 11.89
N ALA A 388 9.53 -0.71 11.76
CA ALA A 388 9.03 0.41 10.98
C ALA A 388 9.50 1.77 11.53
N VAL A 389 9.54 1.93 12.86
CA VAL A 389 10.06 3.15 13.52
C VAL A 389 11.54 3.35 13.22
N VAL A 390 12.36 2.33 13.47
CA VAL A 390 13.82 2.41 13.28
C VAL A 390 14.17 2.72 11.82
N LEU A 391 13.57 2.00 10.88
CA LEU A 391 13.84 2.20 9.46
C LEU A 391 13.20 3.49 8.93
N GLY A 392 12.06 3.93 9.45
CA GLY A 392 11.44 5.21 9.10
C GLY A 392 12.33 6.42 9.40
N ILE A 393 13.15 6.35 10.45
CA ILE A 393 14.15 7.38 10.77
C ILE A 393 15.26 7.39 9.70
N THR A 394 15.71 6.22 9.23
CA THR A 394 16.78 6.08 8.24
C THR A 394 16.39 6.66 6.87
N PHE A 395 15.13 6.52 6.46
CA PHE A 395 14.62 6.95 5.15
C PHE A 395 14.00 8.36 5.15
N LYS A 396 14.34 9.18 6.14
CA LYS A 396 13.89 10.58 6.25
C LYS A 396 14.08 11.38 4.96
N GLY A 397 13.06 12.14 4.56
CA GLY A 397 13.11 13.06 3.42
C GLY A 397 12.89 12.42 2.04
N GLN A 398 12.54 11.14 1.99
CA GLN A 398 12.11 10.48 0.75
C GLN A 398 10.65 10.79 0.41
N ASN A 399 10.30 10.73 -0.88
CA ASN A 399 8.90 10.82 -1.29
C ASN A 399 8.17 9.51 -0.97
N VAL A 400 6.98 9.61 -0.37
CA VAL A 400 6.20 8.44 0.10
C VAL A 400 5.73 7.59 -1.07
N ALA A 401 5.30 8.18 -2.21
CA ALA A 401 4.87 7.41 -3.39
C ALA A 401 6.03 6.60 -3.97
N TYR A 402 7.21 7.22 -4.06
CA TYR A 402 8.41 6.52 -4.51
C TYR A 402 8.76 5.34 -3.59
N MET A 403 8.78 5.54 -2.28
CA MET A 403 9.08 4.47 -1.32
C MET A 403 8.08 3.32 -1.40
N VAL A 404 6.79 3.62 -1.56
CA VAL A 404 5.75 2.61 -1.75
C VAL A 404 5.95 1.85 -3.07
N SER A 405 6.42 2.50 -4.14
CA SER A 405 6.70 1.81 -5.40
C SER A 405 7.74 0.70 -5.28
N LEU A 406 8.69 0.81 -4.35
CA LEU A 406 9.66 -0.25 -4.06
C LEU A 406 8.99 -1.46 -3.40
N ALA A 407 8.05 -1.25 -2.49
CA ALA A 407 7.25 -2.34 -1.91
C ALA A 407 6.39 -3.04 -2.98
N PHE A 408 5.83 -2.28 -3.93
CA PHE A 408 5.12 -2.81 -5.09
C PHE A 408 6.03 -3.63 -5.99
N ALA A 409 7.28 -3.22 -6.20
CA ALA A 409 8.26 -4.00 -6.98
C ALA A 409 8.53 -5.37 -6.34
N ILE A 410 8.64 -5.44 -5.00
CA ILE A 410 8.79 -6.71 -4.28
C ILE A 410 7.53 -7.56 -4.42
N ALA A 411 6.35 -6.99 -4.22
CA ALA A 411 5.08 -7.70 -4.37
C ALA A 411 4.88 -8.24 -5.80
N ALA A 412 5.23 -7.42 -6.81
CA ALA A 412 5.15 -7.78 -8.23
C ALA A 412 6.11 -8.91 -8.62
N SER A 413 7.28 -8.97 -7.98
CA SER A 413 8.32 -9.94 -8.34
C SER A 413 8.28 -11.19 -7.46
N GLY A 414 7.99 -11.04 -6.15
CA GLY A 414 7.99 -12.15 -5.20
C GLY A 414 6.64 -12.87 -5.11
N ASN A 415 5.53 -12.13 -5.04
CA ASN A 415 4.22 -12.72 -4.73
C ASN A 415 3.39 -13.00 -5.99
N PHE A 416 3.29 -12.03 -6.90
CA PHE A 416 2.38 -12.09 -8.03
C PHE A 416 2.67 -13.24 -9.00
N PRO A 417 3.93 -13.53 -9.43
CA PRO A 417 4.21 -14.63 -10.35
C PRO A 417 3.80 -15.99 -9.79
N ALA A 418 4.15 -16.27 -8.54
CA ALA A 418 3.80 -17.53 -7.89
C ALA A 418 2.29 -17.66 -7.69
N LEU A 419 1.60 -16.58 -7.32
CA LEU A 419 0.15 -16.58 -7.19
C LEU A 419 -0.53 -16.87 -8.54
N LEU A 420 -0.14 -16.17 -9.60
CA LEU A 420 -0.74 -16.35 -10.92
C LEU A 420 -0.50 -17.77 -11.47
N LEU A 421 0.75 -18.25 -11.38
CA LEU A 421 1.10 -19.60 -11.83
C LEU A 421 0.39 -20.69 -11.02
N SER A 422 0.22 -20.50 -9.70
CA SER A 422 -0.48 -21.48 -8.86
C SER A 422 -1.97 -21.59 -9.19
N ILE A 423 -2.60 -20.49 -9.60
CA ILE A 423 -4.01 -20.45 -9.99
C ILE A 423 -4.20 -21.08 -11.38
N PHE A 424 -3.43 -20.66 -12.39
CA PHE A 424 -3.74 -20.94 -13.79
C PHE A 424 -2.89 -22.01 -14.44
N TRP A 425 -1.67 -22.29 -13.90
CA TRP A 425 -0.77 -23.23 -14.55
C TRP A 425 -0.69 -24.59 -13.84
N ARG A 426 -1.25 -25.61 -14.49
CA ARG A 426 -1.37 -26.97 -13.94
C ARG A 426 -0.04 -27.63 -13.57
N ARG A 427 1.02 -27.37 -14.34
CA ARG A 427 2.35 -27.96 -14.14
C ARG A 427 3.21 -27.26 -13.10
N PHE A 428 2.66 -26.25 -12.41
CA PHE A 428 3.39 -25.52 -11.37
C PHE A 428 3.66 -26.42 -10.17
N THR A 429 4.96 -26.48 -9.77
CA THR A 429 5.44 -27.37 -8.71
C THR A 429 5.80 -26.60 -7.45
N THR A 430 5.94 -27.32 -6.32
CA THR A 430 6.40 -26.74 -5.06
C THR A 430 7.79 -26.07 -5.20
N ALA A 431 8.73 -26.75 -5.89
CA ALA A 431 10.06 -26.20 -6.15
C ALA A 431 9.99 -24.92 -6.98
N GLY A 432 9.16 -24.91 -8.03
CA GLY A 432 8.94 -23.72 -8.86
C GLY A 432 8.34 -22.55 -8.08
N ALA A 433 7.36 -22.81 -7.21
CA ALA A 433 6.74 -21.78 -6.39
C ALA A 433 7.74 -21.15 -5.40
N VAL A 434 8.47 -21.99 -4.66
CA VAL A 434 9.47 -21.54 -3.70
C VAL A 434 10.60 -20.77 -4.39
N SER A 435 11.12 -21.30 -5.49
CA SER A 435 12.21 -20.65 -6.24
C SER A 435 11.76 -19.31 -6.83
N SER A 436 10.57 -19.22 -7.41
CA SER A 436 9.99 -17.98 -7.95
C SER A 436 9.85 -16.92 -6.87
N MET A 437 9.22 -17.25 -5.73
CA MET A 437 8.98 -16.30 -4.64
C MET A 437 10.29 -15.83 -4.00
N LEU A 438 11.20 -16.72 -3.68
CA LEU A 438 12.48 -16.37 -3.05
C LEU A 438 13.37 -15.59 -4.02
N PHE A 439 13.51 -16.04 -5.26
CA PHE A 439 14.28 -15.32 -6.27
C PHE A 439 13.69 -13.92 -6.50
N GLY A 440 12.38 -13.83 -6.76
CA GLY A 440 11.72 -12.55 -6.99
C GLY A 440 11.89 -11.57 -5.83
N THR A 441 11.74 -12.03 -4.60
CA THR A 441 11.91 -11.20 -3.40
C THR A 441 13.37 -10.79 -3.19
N LEU A 442 14.30 -11.75 -3.18
CA LEU A 442 15.70 -11.49 -2.86
C LEU A 442 16.41 -10.72 -3.96
N ALA A 443 16.16 -11.04 -5.23
CA ALA A 443 16.72 -10.29 -6.35
C ALA A 443 16.22 -8.84 -6.36
N THR A 444 14.93 -8.62 -6.08
CA THR A 444 14.37 -7.26 -5.99
C THR A 444 15.01 -6.47 -4.85
N LEU A 445 15.12 -7.05 -3.65
CA LEU A 445 15.79 -6.41 -2.52
C LEU A 445 17.26 -6.09 -2.82
N LEU A 446 17.99 -7.03 -3.43
CA LEU A 446 19.38 -6.81 -3.81
C LEU A 446 19.52 -5.67 -4.82
N LEU A 447 18.70 -5.65 -5.88
CA LEU A 447 18.78 -4.61 -6.90
C LEU A 447 18.31 -3.25 -6.38
N ILE A 448 17.34 -3.20 -5.44
CA ILE A 448 16.99 -1.97 -4.71
C ILE A 448 18.20 -1.48 -3.91
N TYR A 449 18.87 -2.37 -3.18
CA TYR A 449 20.08 -2.01 -2.42
C TYR A 449 21.19 -1.45 -3.33
N LEU A 450 21.37 -2.02 -4.53
CA LEU A 450 22.38 -1.59 -5.49
C LEU A 450 21.94 -0.38 -6.35
N SER A 451 20.69 0.07 -6.21
CA SER A 451 20.09 1.17 -7.01
C SER A 451 20.60 2.55 -6.61
N PRO A 452 20.41 3.57 -7.49
CA PRO A 452 20.79 4.96 -7.20
C PRO A 452 20.20 5.48 -5.90
N THR A 453 18.97 5.10 -5.55
CA THR A 453 18.31 5.56 -4.32
C THR A 453 19.07 5.18 -3.05
N ILE A 454 19.52 3.93 -2.96
CA ILE A 454 20.27 3.51 -1.77
C ILE A 454 21.73 3.95 -1.88
N GLN A 455 22.39 3.67 -3.01
CA GLN A 455 23.82 3.92 -3.15
C GLN A 455 24.16 5.41 -3.18
N VAL A 456 23.41 6.22 -3.95
CA VAL A 456 23.71 7.64 -4.14
C VAL A 456 22.95 8.52 -3.16
N ASP A 457 21.60 8.36 -3.08
CA ASP A 457 20.78 9.29 -2.31
C ASP A 457 20.91 9.09 -0.79
N ILE A 458 21.07 7.83 -0.32
CA ILE A 458 21.15 7.50 1.12
C ILE A 458 22.60 7.32 1.56
N LEU A 459 23.38 6.41 0.93
CA LEU A 459 24.74 6.09 1.32
C LEU A 459 25.79 7.09 0.84
N LYS A 460 25.41 8.03 -0.06
CA LYS A 460 26.27 9.09 -0.59
C LYS A 460 27.48 8.58 -1.39
N HIS A 461 27.38 7.39 -1.98
CA HIS A 461 28.38 6.91 -2.91
C HIS A 461 28.30 7.70 -4.23
N PRO A 462 29.40 7.84 -4.99
CA PRO A 462 29.43 8.63 -6.21
C PRO A 462 28.61 8.00 -7.34
N THR A 463 28.43 6.69 -7.34
CA THR A 463 27.72 5.94 -8.38
C THR A 463 26.92 4.78 -7.78
N ALA A 464 25.93 4.30 -8.52
CA ALA A 464 25.18 3.09 -8.21
C ALA A 464 25.70 1.92 -9.05
N TRP A 465 25.60 0.71 -8.49
CA TRP A 465 25.98 -0.53 -9.19
C TRP A 465 24.89 -1.01 -10.15
N PHE A 466 23.64 -0.68 -9.86
CA PHE A 466 22.49 -0.96 -10.71
C PHE A 466 21.90 0.36 -11.22
N PRO A 467 21.65 0.53 -12.54
CA PRO A 467 21.35 1.84 -13.11
C PRO A 467 19.91 2.31 -12.93
N LEU A 468 18.95 1.38 -12.71
CA LEU A 468 17.55 1.72 -12.59
C LEU A 468 17.16 1.97 -11.12
N LYS A 469 16.26 2.93 -10.90
CA LYS A 469 15.69 3.17 -9.57
C LYS A 469 14.70 2.08 -9.15
N ASN A 470 14.03 1.46 -10.12
CA ASN A 470 13.10 0.36 -9.89
C ASN A 470 13.54 -0.89 -10.65
N PRO A 471 13.67 -2.07 -10.02
CA PRO A 471 14.21 -3.28 -10.67
C PRO A 471 13.16 -4.15 -11.37
N ALA A 472 11.87 -3.80 -11.35
CA ALA A 472 10.76 -4.66 -11.76
C ALA A 472 10.83 -5.15 -13.21
N LEU A 473 11.41 -4.35 -14.11
CA LEU A 473 11.61 -4.73 -15.52
C LEU A 473 12.42 -6.03 -15.66
N LEU A 474 13.36 -6.27 -14.75
CA LEU A 474 14.18 -7.48 -14.72
C LEU A 474 13.58 -8.54 -13.80
N THR A 475 13.20 -8.15 -12.59
CA THR A 475 12.85 -9.09 -11.54
C THR A 475 11.51 -9.79 -11.76
N ILE A 476 10.52 -9.14 -12.37
CA ILE A 476 9.23 -9.77 -12.66
C ILE A 476 9.38 -10.87 -13.73
N PRO A 477 9.90 -10.60 -14.94
CA PRO A 477 10.06 -11.65 -15.96
C PRO A 477 10.96 -12.79 -15.50
N LEU A 478 12.06 -12.48 -14.80
CA LEU A 478 12.97 -13.49 -14.29
C LEU A 478 12.32 -14.37 -13.21
N SER A 479 11.48 -13.81 -12.35
CA SER A 479 10.73 -14.59 -11.35
C SER A 479 9.74 -15.55 -12.01
N PHE A 480 9.02 -15.13 -13.05
CA PHE A 480 8.18 -16.01 -13.86
C PHE A 480 9.02 -17.11 -14.53
N MET A 481 10.13 -16.74 -15.14
CA MET A 481 11.02 -17.69 -15.83
C MET A 481 11.58 -18.74 -14.85
N VAL A 482 12.06 -18.34 -13.68
CA VAL A 482 12.54 -19.25 -12.63
C VAL A 482 11.42 -20.21 -12.21
N GLY A 483 10.22 -19.70 -11.94
CA GLY A 483 9.07 -20.52 -11.56
C GLY A 483 8.72 -21.57 -12.62
N VAL A 484 8.70 -21.16 -13.89
CA VAL A 484 8.40 -22.04 -15.03
C VAL A 484 9.52 -23.06 -15.25
N VAL A 485 10.77 -22.63 -15.36
CA VAL A 485 11.91 -23.52 -15.64
C VAL A 485 12.08 -24.57 -14.53
N VAL A 486 12.08 -24.14 -13.27
CA VAL A 486 12.22 -25.07 -12.14
C VAL A 486 11.04 -26.06 -12.07
N SER A 487 9.83 -25.63 -12.42
CA SER A 487 8.67 -26.54 -12.46
C SER A 487 8.76 -27.55 -13.61
N LEU A 488 9.28 -27.15 -14.77
CA LEU A 488 9.47 -28.04 -15.91
C LEU A 488 10.57 -29.09 -15.69
N LEU A 489 11.59 -28.73 -14.93
CA LEU A 489 12.70 -29.63 -14.55
C LEU A 489 12.35 -30.57 -13.39
N GLY A 490 11.32 -30.23 -12.60
CA GLY A 490 10.88 -31.00 -11.44
C GLY A 490 9.87 -32.10 -11.78
N ALA A 491 9.77 -33.10 -10.89
CA ALA A 491 8.74 -34.12 -10.99
C ALA A 491 7.36 -33.51 -10.73
N HIS A 492 6.42 -33.75 -11.63
CA HIS A 492 5.03 -33.32 -11.49
C HIS A 492 4.29 -34.30 -10.56
N ALA A 493 3.87 -33.85 -9.40
CA ALA A 493 2.91 -34.59 -8.59
C ALA A 493 1.52 -34.31 -9.19
N GLY A 494 0.91 -35.30 -9.80
CA GLY A 494 -0.45 -35.20 -10.35
C GLY A 494 -1.44 -34.84 -9.25
N ALA A 495 -1.78 -33.57 -9.15
CA ALA A 495 -2.87 -33.10 -8.31
C ALA A 495 -4.19 -33.24 -9.08
N ASP A 496 -5.30 -33.39 -8.36
CA ASP A 496 -6.63 -33.45 -8.95
C ASP A 496 -7.01 -32.07 -9.57
N ASP A 497 -6.61 -31.91 -10.82
CA ASP A 497 -6.78 -30.67 -11.58
C ASP A 497 -8.25 -30.29 -11.82
N VAL A 498 -9.15 -31.29 -11.84
CA VAL A 498 -10.59 -31.08 -12.05
C VAL A 498 -11.23 -30.47 -10.82
N ALA A 499 -10.91 -31.01 -9.64
CA ALA A 499 -11.42 -30.49 -8.37
C ALA A 499 -10.91 -29.05 -8.12
N HIS A 500 -9.65 -28.78 -8.43
CA HIS A 500 -9.08 -27.43 -8.33
C HIS A 500 -9.79 -26.41 -9.25
N HIS A 501 -10.03 -26.78 -10.53
CA HIS A 501 -10.75 -25.92 -11.48
C HIS A 501 -12.19 -25.68 -11.06
N ARG A 502 -12.89 -26.71 -10.60
CA ARG A 502 -14.24 -26.56 -10.06
C ARG A 502 -14.24 -25.59 -8.87
N ARG A 503 -13.36 -25.80 -7.90
CA ARG A 503 -13.26 -24.93 -6.72
C ARG A 503 -12.92 -23.50 -7.11
N MET A 504 -12.02 -23.29 -8.05
CA MET A 504 -11.61 -21.96 -8.54
C MET A 504 -12.79 -21.16 -9.11
N HIS A 505 -13.66 -21.81 -9.92
CA HIS A 505 -14.74 -21.13 -10.63
C HIS A 505 -16.09 -21.18 -9.87
N LEU A 506 -16.38 -22.26 -9.18
CA LEU A 506 -17.69 -22.48 -8.56
C LEU A 506 -17.70 -22.25 -7.05
N GLY A 507 -16.55 -22.19 -6.40
CA GLY A 507 -16.47 -22.06 -4.95
C GLY A 507 -16.96 -23.30 -4.18
N GLU A 508 -17.24 -24.40 -4.84
CA GLU A 508 -17.70 -25.63 -4.21
C GLU A 508 -16.57 -26.25 -3.40
N LEU A 509 -16.81 -26.35 -2.10
CA LEU A 509 -16.07 -27.28 -1.25
C LEU A 509 -16.45 -28.69 -1.74
N SER A 510 -15.46 -29.52 -2.11
CA SER A 510 -15.74 -30.93 -2.32
C SER A 510 -16.33 -31.49 -1.03
N THR A 511 -17.58 -31.94 -1.09
CA THR A 511 -18.26 -32.64 0.03
C THR A 511 -17.75 -34.05 0.20
N ASP A 512 -16.66 -34.42 -0.46
CA ASP A 512 -16.03 -35.74 -0.32
C ASP A 512 -14.84 -35.61 0.65
N ARG A 513 -15.13 -35.96 1.88
CA ARG A 513 -14.17 -36.44 2.88
C ARG A 513 -14.25 -37.94 2.95
#